data_94f4a264c45c91325d0dee1eda11ec83
#
_entry.id   94f4a264c45c91325d0dee1eda11ec83
#
_cell.length_a   1.000
_cell.length_b   1.000
_cell.length_c   1.000
_cell.angle_alpha   90.00
_cell.angle_beta   90.00
_cell.angle_gamma   90.00
#
_symmetry.space_group_name_H-M   'P 1'
#
loop_
_entity.id
_entity.type
_entity.pdbx_description
1 polymer ?
#
loop_
_entity_poly.entity_id
_entity_poly.type
_entity_poly.pdbx_seq_one_letter_code
_entity_poly.pdbx_strand_id
1 'polypeptide(L)' 'MKKYIGTKELMAKPMTRAEYNHYRDWELPADENGSDRGYLVAYLDGGKTNHKDHKGYISWSPKDVFERAYKEVKAPAI' A
#
# COMPACT_ATOMS: atom_id res chain seq x y z
N MET A 1 17.78 -17.13 -16.39
CA MET A 1 16.57 -16.70 -15.64
C MET A 1 15.59 -16.04 -16.59
N LYS A 2 14.31 -16.26 -16.36
CA LYS A 2 13.25 -15.65 -17.16
C LYS A 2 12.59 -14.53 -16.37
N LYS A 3 12.10 -13.51 -17.07
CA LYS A 3 11.40 -12.40 -16.47
C LYS A 3 9.91 -12.74 -16.31
N TYR A 4 9.34 -12.41 -15.16
CA TYR A 4 7.91 -12.61 -14.88
C TYR A 4 7.28 -11.30 -14.46
N ILE A 5 6.06 -11.09 -14.89
CA ILE A 5 5.25 -9.92 -14.47
C ILE A 5 3.98 -10.46 -13.84
N GLY A 6 3.70 -10.02 -12.61
CA GLY A 6 2.47 -10.40 -11.92
C GLY A 6 1.29 -9.52 -12.29
N THR A 7 0.10 -10.07 -12.11
CA THR A 7 -1.17 -9.37 -12.35
C THR A 7 -2.00 -9.32 -11.07
N LYS A 8 -1.35 -9.07 -9.94
CA LYS A 8 -1.99 -9.08 -8.64
C LYS A 8 -2.95 -7.91 -8.48
N GLU A 9 -4.14 -8.19 -7.97
CA GLU A 9 -5.10 -7.15 -7.63
C GLU A 9 -4.98 -6.79 -6.16
N LEU A 10 -5.15 -5.50 -5.86
CA LEU A 10 -5.10 -5.00 -4.49
C LEU A 10 -5.93 -3.72 -4.39
N MET A 11 -6.18 -3.31 -3.15
CA MET A 11 -6.80 -2.02 -2.87
C MET A 11 -5.74 -1.08 -2.32
N ALA A 12 -5.84 0.20 -2.65
CA ALA A 12 -4.87 1.18 -2.16
C ALA A 12 -5.54 2.55 -2.04
N LYS A 13 -5.02 3.35 -1.12
CA LYS A 13 -5.39 4.78 -1.05
C LYS A 13 -4.17 5.61 -0.70
N PRO A 14 -4.12 6.88 -1.15
CA PRO A 14 -3.01 7.76 -0.81
C PRO A 14 -2.90 7.93 0.71
N MET A 15 -1.67 7.84 1.21
CA MET A 15 -1.40 7.96 2.64
C MET A 15 0.07 8.31 2.81
N THR A 16 0.37 9.35 3.59
CA THR A 16 1.76 9.68 3.87
C THR A 16 2.36 8.67 4.85
N ARG A 17 3.69 8.68 4.94
CA ARG A 17 4.40 7.80 5.89
C ARG A 17 3.92 8.05 7.33
N ALA A 18 3.75 9.32 7.73
CA ALA A 18 3.28 9.65 9.07
C ALA A 18 1.86 9.14 9.30
N GLU A 19 0.98 9.29 8.32
CA GLU A 19 -0.38 8.81 8.42
C GLU A 19 -0.42 7.29 8.55
N TYR A 20 0.42 6.57 7.81
CA TYR A 20 0.47 5.11 7.92
C TYR A 20 0.99 4.67 9.29
N ASN A 21 2.03 5.30 9.80
CA ASN A 21 2.56 4.97 11.12
C ASN A 21 1.50 5.22 12.20
N HIS A 22 0.77 6.32 12.10
CA HIS A 22 -0.33 6.62 13.01
C HIS A 22 -1.44 5.55 12.92
N TYR A 23 -1.78 5.15 11.71
CA TYR A 23 -2.78 4.12 11.45
C TYR A 23 -2.38 2.77 12.08
N ARG A 24 -1.09 2.46 12.13
CA ARG A 24 -0.55 1.25 12.72
C ARG A 24 -0.26 1.39 14.23
N ASP A 25 -0.50 2.56 14.82
CA ASP A 25 -0.12 2.87 16.19
C ASP A 25 1.39 2.74 16.42
N TRP A 26 2.18 3.09 15.42
CA TRP A 26 3.64 3.08 15.48
C TRP A 26 4.18 4.49 15.62
N GLU A 27 5.28 4.64 16.34
CA GLU A 27 6.03 5.88 16.31
C GLU A 27 6.80 5.98 14.99
N LEU A 28 6.78 7.17 14.38
CA LEU A 28 7.60 7.43 13.20
C LEU A 28 9.06 7.52 13.64
N PRO A 29 9.97 6.69 13.07
CA PRO A 29 11.38 6.81 13.40
C PRO A 29 11.93 8.19 13.09
N ALA A 30 12.85 8.68 13.93
CA ALA A 30 13.38 10.05 13.82
C ALA A 30 14.14 10.29 12.51
N ASP A 31 14.65 9.23 11.88
CA ASP A 31 15.40 9.30 10.63
C ASP A 31 14.51 9.16 9.39
N GLU A 32 13.20 9.05 9.57
CA GLU A 32 12.26 8.95 8.45
C GLU A 32 11.44 10.24 8.31
N ASN A 33 11.14 10.59 7.07
CA ASN A 33 10.36 11.77 6.76
C ASN A 33 8.87 11.41 6.70
N GLY A 34 8.10 11.86 7.70
CA GLY A 34 6.68 11.57 7.79
C GLY A 34 5.83 12.17 6.67
N SER A 35 6.32 13.21 5.98
CA SER A 35 5.59 13.83 4.88
C SER A 35 5.81 13.12 3.55
N ASP A 36 6.62 12.07 3.50
CA ASP A 36 6.79 11.27 2.28
C ASP A 36 5.44 10.74 1.83
N ARG A 37 5.12 10.98 0.57
CA ARG A 37 3.86 10.53 -0.03
C ARG A 37 3.95 9.08 -0.44
N GLY A 38 2.84 8.39 -0.29
CA GLY A 38 2.76 6.98 -0.64
C GLY A 38 1.34 6.47 -0.59
N TYR A 39 1.20 5.17 -0.39
CA TYR A 39 -0.10 4.50 -0.40
C TYR A 39 -0.19 3.47 0.71
N LEU A 40 -1.35 3.44 1.37
CA LEU A 40 -1.77 2.25 2.12
C LEU A 40 -2.17 1.20 1.10
N VAL A 41 -1.58 0.03 1.18
CA VAL A 41 -1.85 -1.08 0.26
C VAL A 41 -2.47 -2.23 1.04
N ALA A 42 -3.65 -2.66 0.59
CA ALA A 42 -4.34 -3.80 1.19
C ALA A 42 -4.43 -4.92 0.15
N TYR A 43 -3.82 -6.05 0.48
CA TYR A 43 -3.75 -7.19 -0.43
C TYR A 43 -5.03 -8.00 -0.37
N LEU A 44 -5.54 -8.40 -1.54
CA LEU A 44 -6.80 -9.14 -1.66
C LEU A 44 -6.61 -10.64 -1.72
N ASP A 45 -5.39 -11.11 -1.87
CA ASP A 45 -5.10 -12.53 -2.10
C ASP A 45 -4.94 -13.37 -0.83
N GLY A 46 -5.44 -12.87 0.27
CA GLY A 46 -5.54 -13.67 1.49
C GLY A 46 -4.28 -13.80 2.31
N GLY A 47 -3.34 -12.90 2.18
CA GLY A 47 -2.17 -12.85 3.07
C GLY A 47 -2.61 -12.78 4.54
N LYS A 48 -1.71 -13.19 5.44
CA LYS A 48 -1.99 -13.18 6.86
C LYS A 48 -2.28 -11.75 7.33
N THR A 49 -3.42 -11.56 8.01
CA THR A 49 -3.80 -10.23 8.48
C THR A 49 -2.79 -9.70 9.50
N ASN A 50 -2.46 -8.42 9.38
CA ASN A 50 -1.57 -7.70 10.29
C ASN A 50 -2.22 -6.44 10.86
N HIS A 51 -3.54 -6.27 10.68
CA HIS A 51 -4.29 -5.15 11.23
C HIS A 51 -5.75 -5.56 11.47
N LYS A 52 -6.29 -5.13 12.62
CA LYS A 52 -7.64 -5.53 13.06
C LYS A 52 -8.76 -5.15 12.10
N ASP A 53 -8.58 -4.08 11.32
CA ASP A 53 -9.61 -3.56 10.42
C ASP A 53 -9.49 -4.11 9.00
N HIS A 54 -8.55 -5.02 8.77
CA HIS A 54 -8.30 -5.61 7.44
C HIS A 54 -8.29 -7.13 7.52
N LYS A 55 -8.94 -7.76 6.55
CA LYS A 55 -8.99 -9.22 6.45
C LYS A 55 -7.70 -9.81 5.93
N GLY A 56 -6.91 -9.04 5.19
CA GLY A 56 -5.65 -9.47 4.61
C GLY A 56 -4.49 -8.62 5.10
N TYR A 57 -3.34 -8.85 4.50
CA TYR A 57 -2.12 -8.12 4.82
C TYR A 57 -2.19 -6.70 4.29
N ILE A 58 -1.70 -5.74 5.07
CA ILE A 58 -1.54 -4.35 4.62
C ILE A 58 -0.07 -3.93 4.70
N SER A 59 0.30 -2.93 3.89
CA SER A 59 1.62 -2.34 3.94
C SER A 59 1.54 -0.89 3.45
N TRP A 60 2.66 -0.19 3.54
CA TRP A 60 2.80 1.15 2.96
C TRP A 60 3.85 1.10 1.87
N SER A 61 3.57 1.78 0.75
CA SER A 61 4.50 1.85 -0.37
C SER A 61 4.75 3.31 -0.74
N PRO A 62 6.02 3.70 -0.97
CA PRO A 62 6.31 5.04 -1.47
C PRO A 62 5.60 5.29 -2.81
N LYS A 63 5.20 6.54 -3.02
CA LYS A 63 4.42 6.93 -4.20
C LYS A 63 5.03 6.46 -5.51
N ASP A 64 6.32 6.73 -5.71
CA ASP A 64 6.98 6.40 -6.97
C ASP A 64 7.04 4.90 -7.23
N VAL A 65 7.32 4.15 -6.18
CA VAL A 65 7.39 2.68 -6.26
C VAL A 65 6.04 2.11 -6.61
N PHE A 66 5.00 2.58 -5.92
CA PHE A 66 3.65 2.09 -6.14
C PHE A 66 3.15 2.42 -7.55
N GLU A 67 3.31 3.67 -7.97
CA GLU A 67 2.77 4.12 -9.27
C GLU A 67 3.49 3.50 -10.46
N ARG A 68 4.72 3.03 -10.30
CA ARG A 68 5.41 2.27 -11.34
C ARG A 68 4.94 0.83 -11.45
N ALA A 69 4.48 0.26 -10.35
CA ALA A 69 4.10 -1.16 -10.29
C ALA A 69 2.61 -1.40 -10.54
N TYR A 70 1.76 -0.41 -10.23
CA TYR A 70 0.31 -0.60 -10.26
C TYR A 70 -0.39 0.56 -10.95
N LYS A 71 -1.49 0.23 -11.61
CA LYS A 71 -2.37 1.23 -12.22
C LYS A 71 -3.76 1.07 -11.67
N GLU A 72 -4.43 2.19 -11.46
CA GLU A 72 -5.82 2.18 -11.00
C GLU A 72 -6.73 1.54 -12.05
N VAL A 73 -7.58 0.62 -11.61
CA VAL A 73 -8.62 0.05 -12.46
C VAL A 73 -9.87 0.90 -12.27
N LYS A 74 -10.24 1.66 -13.28
CA LYS A 74 -11.41 2.53 -13.22
C LYS A 74 -12.63 1.76 -13.69
N ALA A 75 -13.77 2.01 -13.03
CA ALA A 75 -15.03 1.46 -13.50
C ALA A 75 -15.32 1.99 -14.92
N PRO A 76 -15.81 1.13 -15.83
CA PRO A 76 -16.16 1.61 -17.16
C PRO A 76 -17.25 2.66 -17.07
N ALA A 77 -17.13 3.68 -17.89
CA ALA A 77 -18.18 4.68 -18.02
C ALA A 77 -19.39 4.05 -18.70
N ILE A 78 -20.53 4.29 -18.13
CA ILE A 78 -21.79 3.76 -18.68
C ILE A 78 -22.50 4.86 -19.45
#